data_ebf245effc8acd7ce70158b1947580eb
#
_entry.id   ebf245effc8acd7ce70158b1947580eb
#
_cell.length_a   1.000
_cell.length_b   1.000
_cell.length_c   1.000
_cell.angle_alpha   90.00
_cell.angle_beta   90.00
_cell.angle_gamma   90.00
#
_symmetry.space_group_name_H-M   'P 1'
#
loop_
_entity.id
_entity.type
_entity.pdbx_description
1 polymer ?
#
loop_
_entity_poly.entity_id
_entity_poly.type
_entity_poly.pdbx_seq_one_letter_code
_entity_poly.pdbx_strand_id
1 'polypeptide(L)'
;VTALRREGADAVRRGRPWSLSLGDRILLVAAYWRTNLTLRQLGPLFAVSKSAADRLIDHLGPPLALRPRRRFRKDTVLIVDGTLVPMRDHTVAEQSKNYRYSTNHQVVVDADTRLVVVVGQPLPGKRNDCKAWELSGAKAAVGNTTVIADGGYRGTGLVIPYPATPARPNSQLGKKNTTAPTARSAPASSTPSPG
;
A
#
# COMPACT_ATOMS: atom_id res chain seq x y z
N VAL A 1 -9.79 -12.25 21.41
CA VAL A 1 -10.25 -13.59 21.85
C VAL A 1 -11.73 -13.55 22.21
N THR A 2 -12.18 -12.71 23.14
CA THR A 2 -13.55 -12.64 23.63
C THR A 2 -14.58 -12.36 22.51
N ALA A 3 -14.30 -11.44 21.60
CA ALA A 3 -15.17 -11.12 20.47
C ALA A 3 -15.36 -12.33 19.55
N LEU A 4 -14.26 -13.04 19.22
CA LEU A 4 -14.31 -14.21 18.36
C LEU A 4 -15.04 -15.41 18.99
N ARG A 5 -14.97 -15.57 20.32
CA ARG A 5 -15.80 -16.57 21.03
C ARG A 5 -17.29 -16.28 20.87
N ARG A 6 -17.70 -15.01 20.99
CA ARG A 6 -19.10 -14.61 20.77
C ARG A 6 -19.57 -14.84 19.33
N GLU A 7 -18.66 -14.78 18.37
CA GLU A 7 -18.94 -15.08 16.96
C GLU A 7 -18.85 -16.59 16.62
N GLY A 8 -18.69 -17.46 17.62
CA GLY A 8 -18.65 -18.91 17.40
C GLY A 8 -17.33 -19.47 16.87
N ALA A 9 -16.24 -18.67 16.88
CA ALA A 9 -14.94 -19.13 16.40
C ALA A 9 -14.32 -20.25 17.27
N ASP A 10 -14.86 -20.51 18.45
CA ASP A 10 -14.43 -21.55 19.38
C ASP A 10 -15.52 -22.62 19.60
N ALA A 11 -16.47 -22.70 18.70
CA ALA A 11 -17.55 -23.70 18.79
C ALA A 11 -17.00 -25.13 18.79
N VAL A 12 -17.61 -25.98 19.59
CA VAL A 12 -17.30 -27.41 19.62
C VAL A 12 -17.63 -28.02 18.24
N ARG A 13 -16.61 -28.56 17.58
CA ARG A 13 -16.75 -29.21 16.26
C ARG A 13 -16.90 -30.72 16.43
N ARG A 14 -17.63 -31.32 15.52
CA ARG A 14 -17.60 -32.80 15.36
C ARG A 14 -16.18 -33.23 14.98
N GLY A 15 -15.66 -34.27 15.63
CA GLY A 15 -14.33 -34.82 15.39
C GLY A 15 -13.32 -34.46 16.46
N ARG A 16 -12.02 -34.64 16.17
CA ARG A 16 -10.94 -34.38 17.12
C ARG A 16 -10.87 -32.90 17.48
N PRO A 17 -10.83 -32.52 18.76
CA PRO A 17 -10.66 -31.14 19.20
C PRO A 17 -9.37 -30.52 18.67
N TRP A 18 -9.34 -29.20 18.60
CA TRP A 18 -8.10 -28.49 18.29
C TRP A 18 -7.08 -28.68 19.41
N SER A 19 -5.83 -28.99 19.04
CA SER A 19 -4.72 -29.11 20.01
C SER A 19 -4.26 -27.77 20.56
N LEU A 20 -4.49 -26.68 19.81
CA LEU A 20 -4.11 -25.33 20.20
C LEU A 20 -5.25 -24.61 20.91
N SER A 21 -4.91 -23.76 21.89
CA SER A 21 -5.85 -22.81 22.46
C SER A 21 -6.37 -21.84 21.40
N LEU A 22 -7.51 -21.20 21.65
CA LEU A 22 -8.03 -20.18 20.72
C LEU A 22 -7.02 -19.02 20.52
N GLY A 23 -6.28 -18.64 21.58
CA GLY A 23 -5.26 -17.61 21.50
C GLY A 23 -4.13 -18.00 20.55
N ASP A 24 -3.61 -19.21 20.67
CA ASP A 24 -2.53 -19.72 19.81
C ASP A 24 -3.00 -19.91 18.37
N ARG A 25 -4.24 -20.30 18.17
CA ARG A 25 -4.85 -20.38 16.83
C ARG A 25 -4.93 -19.02 16.15
N ILE A 26 -5.33 -17.98 16.88
CA ILE A 26 -5.36 -16.59 16.39
C ILE A 26 -3.95 -16.13 16.08
N LEU A 27 -2.97 -16.40 16.97
CA LEU A 27 -1.58 -16.04 16.77
C LEU A 27 -0.99 -16.70 15.52
N LEU A 28 -1.32 -17.98 15.27
CA LEU A 28 -0.92 -18.69 14.07
C LEU A 28 -1.42 -18.00 12.80
N VAL A 29 -2.71 -17.63 12.76
CA VAL A 29 -3.29 -16.92 11.60
C VAL A 29 -2.67 -15.55 11.43
N ALA A 30 -2.46 -14.81 12.52
CA ALA A 30 -1.81 -13.50 12.48
C ALA A 30 -0.35 -13.61 11.98
N ALA A 31 0.41 -14.62 12.44
CA ALA A 31 1.76 -14.89 11.97
C ALA A 31 1.77 -15.21 10.47
N TYR A 32 0.84 -16.04 10.00
CA TYR A 32 0.69 -16.36 8.57
C TYR A 32 0.47 -15.10 7.71
N TRP A 33 -0.41 -14.19 8.14
CA TRP A 33 -0.70 -12.97 7.38
C TRP A 33 0.39 -11.89 7.48
N ARG A 34 1.14 -11.88 8.57
CA ARG A 34 2.20 -10.87 8.81
C ARG A 34 3.56 -11.26 8.27
N THR A 35 3.77 -12.54 7.99
CA THR A 35 5.06 -13.06 7.56
C THR A 35 4.90 -13.83 6.25
N ASN A 36 5.98 -14.02 5.52
CA ASN A 36 6.00 -14.84 4.33
C ASN A 36 6.32 -16.32 4.64
N LEU A 37 6.06 -16.77 5.88
CA LEU A 37 6.28 -18.16 6.26
C LEU A 37 5.32 -19.08 5.51
N THR A 38 5.86 -20.14 4.95
CA THR A 38 5.05 -21.21 4.37
C THR A 38 4.36 -22.02 5.47
N LEU A 39 3.27 -22.68 5.13
CA LEU A 39 2.58 -23.58 6.08
C LEU A 39 3.50 -24.67 6.64
N ARG A 40 4.53 -25.11 5.88
CA ARG A 40 5.53 -26.07 6.33
C ARG A 40 6.47 -25.52 7.40
N GLN A 41 6.75 -24.22 7.34
CA GLN A 41 7.56 -23.53 8.35
C GLN A 41 6.71 -23.13 9.57
N LEU A 42 5.46 -22.74 9.33
CA LEU A 42 4.54 -22.33 10.38
C LEU A 42 4.12 -23.49 11.30
N GLY A 43 3.85 -24.68 10.72
CA GLY A 43 3.43 -25.85 11.47
C GLY A 43 4.33 -26.20 12.66
N PRO A 44 5.65 -26.39 12.48
CA PRO A 44 6.58 -26.66 13.55
C PRO A 44 6.63 -25.58 14.65
N LEU A 45 6.48 -24.29 14.31
CA LEU A 45 6.48 -23.19 15.29
C LEU A 45 5.32 -23.29 16.28
N PHE A 46 4.22 -23.90 15.87
CA PHE A 46 3.02 -24.10 16.69
C PHE A 46 2.78 -25.57 17.07
N ALA A 47 3.76 -26.43 16.85
CA ALA A 47 3.66 -27.86 17.11
C ALA A 47 2.43 -28.53 16.46
N VAL A 48 2.08 -28.11 15.24
CA VAL A 48 0.96 -28.68 14.46
C VAL A 48 1.43 -29.12 13.08
N SER A 49 0.69 -30.03 12.47
CA SER A 49 0.96 -30.42 11.07
C SER A 49 0.61 -29.30 10.10
N LYS A 50 1.23 -29.33 8.90
CA LYS A 50 0.88 -28.43 7.80
C LYS A 50 -0.64 -28.40 7.55
N SER A 51 -1.27 -29.57 7.48
CA SER A 51 -2.72 -29.68 7.22
C SER A 51 -3.58 -29.17 8.38
N ALA A 52 -3.07 -29.20 9.62
CA ALA A 52 -3.77 -28.59 10.74
C ALA A 52 -3.65 -27.07 10.70
N ALA A 53 -2.47 -26.52 10.36
CA ALA A 53 -2.28 -25.07 10.17
C ALA A 53 -3.18 -24.54 9.05
N ASP A 54 -3.26 -25.24 7.92
CA ASP A 54 -4.12 -24.90 6.79
C ASP A 54 -5.60 -24.79 7.21
N ARG A 55 -6.11 -25.85 7.84
CA ARG A 55 -7.48 -25.87 8.36
C ARG A 55 -7.77 -24.79 9.40
N LEU A 56 -6.77 -24.40 10.20
CA LEU A 56 -6.91 -23.30 11.16
C LEU A 56 -7.06 -21.96 10.45
N ILE A 57 -6.27 -21.73 9.40
CA ILE A 57 -6.35 -20.51 8.60
C ILE A 57 -7.69 -20.42 7.88
N ASP A 58 -8.15 -21.51 7.26
CA ASP A 58 -9.46 -21.55 6.62
C ASP A 58 -10.61 -21.31 7.60
N HIS A 59 -10.51 -21.84 8.81
CA HIS A 59 -11.54 -21.70 9.82
C HIS A 59 -11.58 -20.32 10.47
N LEU A 60 -10.42 -19.75 10.83
CA LEU A 60 -10.33 -18.47 11.55
C LEU A 60 -10.10 -17.28 10.64
N GLY A 61 -9.63 -17.49 9.41
CA GLY A 61 -9.41 -16.43 8.44
C GLY A 61 -10.66 -15.55 8.25
N PRO A 62 -11.81 -16.09 7.86
CA PRO A 62 -13.02 -15.29 7.63
C PRO A 62 -13.47 -14.44 8.83
N PRO A 63 -13.54 -14.98 10.08
CA PRO A 63 -13.91 -14.15 11.23
C PRO A 63 -12.84 -13.15 11.65
N LEU A 64 -11.56 -13.37 11.31
CA LEU A 64 -10.46 -12.42 11.56
C LEU A 64 -10.27 -11.40 10.44
N ALA A 65 -10.83 -11.66 9.25
CA ALA A 65 -10.73 -10.75 8.13
C ALA A 65 -11.36 -9.38 8.46
N LEU A 66 -10.77 -8.34 7.88
CA LEU A 66 -11.29 -6.98 8.00
C LEU A 66 -12.73 -6.93 7.48
N ARG A 67 -13.66 -6.58 8.34
CA ARG A 67 -15.04 -6.30 7.95
C ARG A 67 -15.17 -4.79 7.74
N PRO A 68 -15.60 -4.33 6.56
CA PRO A 68 -15.84 -2.91 6.33
C PRO A 68 -16.82 -2.36 7.37
N ARG A 69 -16.47 -1.24 7.99
CA ARG A 69 -17.43 -0.53 8.85
C ARG A 69 -18.54 0.03 7.98
N ARG A 70 -19.77 -0.26 8.35
CA ARG A 70 -20.96 0.23 7.62
C ARG A 70 -21.39 1.62 8.07
N ARG A 71 -20.96 2.07 9.24
CA ARG A 71 -21.32 3.38 9.81
C ARG A 71 -20.15 3.94 10.59
N PHE A 72 -19.93 5.23 10.42
CA PHE A 72 -18.92 6.01 11.16
C PHE A 72 -19.66 6.99 12.07
N ARG A 73 -19.02 7.36 13.20
CA ARG A 73 -19.52 8.42 14.07
C ARG A 73 -19.35 9.77 13.36
N LYS A 74 -20.15 10.77 13.76
CA LYS A 74 -20.09 12.11 13.14
C LYS A 74 -18.72 12.81 13.30
N ASP A 75 -18.01 12.48 14.38
CA ASP A 75 -16.71 13.01 14.75
C ASP A 75 -15.54 12.19 14.23
N THR A 76 -15.80 11.10 13.50
CA THR A 76 -14.74 10.26 12.93
C THR A 76 -13.99 11.00 11.82
N VAL A 77 -12.67 10.97 11.90
CA VAL A 77 -11.77 11.40 10.83
C VAL A 77 -11.11 10.18 10.23
N LEU A 78 -11.17 10.07 8.92
CA LEU A 78 -10.56 8.97 8.16
C LEU A 78 -9.38 9.51 7.34
N ILE A 79 -8.43 8.63 7.05
CA ILE A 79 -7.29 8.93 6.19
C ILE A 79 -7.31 7.91 5.05
N VAL A 80 -7.19 8.37 3.82
CA VAL A 80 -7.08 7.50 2.65
C VAL A 80 -5.71 7.61 2.01
N ASP A 81 -5.21 6.45 1.56
CA ASP A 81 -3.99 6.36 0.76
C ASP A 81 -4.10 5.24 -0.28
N GLY A 82 -3.44 5.44 -1.42
CA GLY A 82 -3.35 4.47 -2.49
C GLY A 82 -2.15 3.54 -2.32
N THR A 83 -2.39 2.23 -2.30
CA THR A 83 -1.34 1.23 -2.16
C THR A 83 -1.25 0.35 -3.42
N LEU A 84 -0.06 0.24 -3.99
CA LEU A 84 0.21 -0.65 -5.12
C LEU A 84 0.61 -2.03 -4.63
N VAL A 85 -0.18 -3.04 -4.97
CA VAL A 85 0.10 -4.44 -4.65
C VAL A 85 0.61 -5.16 -5.90
N PRO A 86 1.86 -5.65 -5.91
CA PRO A 86 2.39 -6.41 -7.04
C PRO A 86 1.58 -7.69 -7.27
N MET A 87 1.22 -7.95 -8.52
CA MET A 87 0.41 -9.10 -8.92
C MET A 87 1.09 -9.88 -10.03
N ARG A 88 0.93 -11.21 -10.01
CA ARG A 88 1.36 -12.09 -11.09
C ARG A 88 0.27 -12.28 -12.15
N ASP A 89 -0.98 -12.10 -11.74
CA ASP A 89 -2.13 -12.19 -12.64
C ASP A 89 -2.28 -10.86 -13.39
N HIS A 90 -2.05 -10.91 -14.70
CA HIS A 90 -2.11 -9.76 -15.58
C HIS A 90 -3.52 -9.47 -16.11
N THR A 91 -4.54 -10.24 -15.73
CA THR A 91 -5.92 -9.99 -16.15
C THR A 91 -6.50 -8.74 -15.50
N VAL A 92 -6.06 -8.42 -14.28
CA VAL A 92 -6.50 -7.23 -13.53
C VAL A 92 -5.35 -6.24 -13.34
N ALA A 93 -4.10 -6.74 -13.26
CA ALA A 93 -2.92 -5.93 -13.02
C ALA A 93 -2.47 -5.20 -14.30
N GLU A 94 -2.01 -3.97 -14.14
CA GLU A 94 -1.34 -3.19 -15.18
C GLU A 94 -0.01 -2.65 -14.67
N GLN A 95 0.89 -2.33 -15.61
CA GLN A 95 2.16 -1.72 -15.25
C GLN A 95 1.93 -0.34 -14.62
N SER A 96 2.40 -0.20 -13.40
CA SER A 96 2.49 1.09 -12.71
C SER A 96 3.70 1.90 -13.21
N LYS A 97 3.86 3.13 -12.72
CA LYS A 97 5.05 3.96 -12.99
C LYS A 97 6.39 3.28 -12.65
N ASN A 98 6.37 2.27 -11.81
CA ASN A 98 7.54 1.48 -11.42
C ASN A 98 7.78 0.26 -12.33
N TYR A 99 7.15 0.20 -13.49
CA TYR A 99 7.25 -0.89 -14.47
C TYR A 99 6.90 -2.28 -13.93
N ARG A 100 6.22 -2.36 -12.79
CA ARG A 100 5.73 -3.63 -12.21
C ARG A 100 4.24 -3.76 -12.42
N TYR A 101 3.81 -4.96 -12.78
CA TYR A 101 2.39 -5.30 -12.79
C TYR A 101 1.85 -5.27 -11.38
N SER A 102 0.85 -4.45 -11.15
CA SER A 102 0.26 -4.20 -9.84
C SER A 102 -1.22 -3.84 -9.94
N THR A 103 -1.89 -3.94 -8.81
CA THR A 103 -3.22 -3.36 -8.60
C THR A 103 -3.12 -2.20 -7.61
N ASN A 104 -3.91 -1.15 -7.83
CA ASN A 104 -4.08 -0.03 -6.90
C ASN A 104 -5.25 -0.33 -5.96
N HIS A 105 -5.00 -0.30 -4.66
CA HIS A 105 -6.00 -0.44 -3.61
C HIS A 105 -6.10 0.85 -2.82
N GLN A 106 -7.30 1.35 -2.67
CA GLN A 106 -7.58 2.48 -1.78
C GLN A 106 -7.78 1.96 -0.37
N VAL A 107 -6.89 2.30 0.54
CA VAL A 107 -6.92 1.88 1.94
C VAL A 107 -7.37 3.05 2.79
N VAL A 108 -8.45 2.87 3.55
CA VAL A 108 -8.96 3.89 4.46
C VAL A 108 -8.74 3.46 5.89
N VAL A 109 -8.12 4.35 6.65
CA VAL A 109 -7.73 4.15 8.05
C VAL A 109 -8.52 5.13 8.92
N ASP A 110 -9.00 4.66 10.06
CA ASP A 110 -9.56 5.52 11.12
C ASP A 110 -8.40 6.21 11.85
N ALA A 111 -8.38 7.54 11.88
CA ALA A 111 -7.27 8.32 12.41
C ALA A 111 -7.03 8.09 13.91
N ASP A 112 -8.09 7.86 14.69
CA ASP A 112 -8.00 7.66 16.13
C ASP A 112 -7.51 6.25 16.48
N THR A 113 -8.11 5.24 15.86
CA THR A 113 -7.82 3.84 16.19
C THR A 113 -6.64 3.28 15.39
N ARG A 114 -6.24 3.94 14.31
CA ARG A 114 -5.22 3.51 13.34
C ARG A 114 -5.53 2.15 12.69
N LEU A 115 -6.80 1.76 12.70
CA LEU A 115 -7.25 0.53 12.06
C LEU A 115 -7.72 0.80 10.65
N VAL A 116 -7.41 -0.11 9.74
CA VAL A 116 -8.00 -0.12 8.41
C VAL A 116 -9.50 -0.41 8.55
N VAL A 117 -10.33 0.45 8.00
CA VAL A 117 -11.80 0.36 8.11
C VAL A 117 -12.47 0.12 6.76
N VAL A 118 -11.82 0.50 5.67
CA VAL A 118 -12.27 0.22 4.30
C VAL A 118 -11.06 -0.14 3.45
N VAL A 119 -11.22 -1.13 2.57
CA VAL A 119 -10.31 -1.41 1.46
C VAL A 119 -11.14 -1.39 0.19
N GLY A 120 -10.78 -0.52 -0.74
CA GLY A 120 -11.44 -0.42 -2.05
C GLY A 120 -11.17 -1.66 -2.92
N GLN A 121 -12.04 -1.89 -3.88
CA GLN A 121 -11.83 -2.93 -4.88
C GLN A 121 -10.52 -2.71 -5.63
N PRO A 122 -9.79 -3.77 -6.02
CA PRO A 122 -8.57 -3.65 -6.77
C PRO A 122 -8.82 -3.01 -8.13
N LEU A 123 -8.00 -2.04 -8.49
CA LEU A 123 -8.00 -1.40 -9.80
C LEU A 123 -6.63 -1.57 -10.47
N PRO A 124 -6.56 -1.47 -11.80
CA PRO A 124 -5.28 -1.54 -12.50
C PRO A 124 -4.26 -0.54 -11.94
N GLY A 125 -3.01 -0.97 -11.74
CA GLY A 125 -1.97 -0.22 -11.04
C GLY A 125 -1.56 1.11 -11.69
N LYS A 126 -1.88 1.34 -12.96
CA LYS A 126 -1.65 2.62 -13.63
C LYS A 126 -2.67 3.71 -13.29
N ARG A 127 -3.78 3.36 -12.61
CA ARG A 127 -4.80 4.33 -12.23
C ARG A 127 -4.25 5.28 -11.18
N ASN A 128 -4.47 6.59 -11.40
CA ASN A 128 -4.15 7.60 -10.40
C ASN A 128 -5.13 7.53 -9.21
N ASP A 129 -4.72 8.08 -8.08
CA ASP A 129 -5.45 7.94 -6.82
C ASP A 129 -6.82 8.64 -6.85
N CYS A 130 -6.97 9.78 -7.55
CA CYS A 130 -8.27 10.43 -7.75
C CYS A 130 -9.27 9.48 -8.42
N LYS A 131 -8.83 8.82 -9.50
CA LYS A 131 -9.69 7.90 -10.24
C LYS A 131 -9.94 6.61 -9.48
N ALA A 132 -8.90 6.13 -8.78
CA ALA A 132 -9.02 4.96 -7.92
C ALA A 132 -10.00 5.21 -6.76
N TRP A 133 -9.97 6.38 -6.15
CA TRP A 133 -10.92 6.79 -5.12
C TRP A 133 -12.38 6.70 -5.57
N GLU A 134 -12.67 7.16 -6.77
CA GLU A 134 -14.04 7.15 -7.31
C GLU A 134 -14.51 5.75 -7.71
N LEU A 135 -13.63 4.95 -8.32
CA LEU A 135 -14.01 3.68 -8.95
C LEU A 135 -13.92 2.46 -8.03
N SER A 136 -13.08 2.51 -6.97
CA SER A 136 -12.87 1.37 -6.08
C SER A 136 -14.03 1.09 -5.11
N GLY A 137 -15.02 1.97 -5.04
CA GLY A 137 -16.08 1.90 -4.04
C GLY A 137 -15.71 2.43 -2.66
N ALA A 138 -14.44 2.80 -2.43
CA ALA A 138 -13.98 3.35 -1.15
C ALA A 138 -14.73 4.64 -0.79
N LYS A 139 -14.91 5.55 -1.76
CA LYS A 139 -15.70 6.79 -1.58
C LYS A 139 -17.13 6.51 -1.12
N ALA A 140 -17.81 5.55 -1.73
CA ALA A 140 -19.16 5.18 -1.36
C ALA A 140 -19.20 4.55 0.05
N ALA A 141 -18.19 3.77 0.42
CA ALA A 141 -18.13 3.10 1.71
C ALA A 141 -17.94 4.05 2.90
N VAL A 142 -17.24 5.18 2.71
CA VAL A 142 -17.04 6.19 3.76
C VAL A 142 -18.20 7.19 3.87
N GLY A 143 -19.02 7.30 2.84
CA GLY A 143 -20.17 8.21 2.81
C GLY A 143 -19.75 9.67 3.03
N ASN A 144 -20.45 10.36 3.94
CA ASN A 144 -20.20 11.78 4.26
C ASN A 144 -19.19 11.99 5.41
N THR A 145 -18.40 10.98 5.75
CA THR A 145 -17.39 11.09 6.80
C THR A 145 -16.24 11.98 6.33
N THR A 146 -15.66 12.77 7.25
CA THR A 146 -14.47 13.57 6.94
C THR A 146 -13.30 12.66 6.59
N VAL A 147 -12.75 12.81 5.37
CA VAL A 147 -11.61 12.04 4.90
C VAL A 147 -10.47 12.98 4.55
N ILE A 148 -9.29 12.70 5.08
CA ILE A 148 -8.05 13.39 4.80
C ILE A 148 -7.25 12.57 3.79
N ALA A 149 -6.61 13.24 2.84
CA ALA A 149 -5.75 12.61 1.83
C ALA A 149 -4.55 13.51 1.51
N ASP A 150 -3.59 12.97 0.80
CA ASP A 150 -2.45 13.73 0.28
C ASP A 150 -2.80 14.53 -1.00
N GLY A 151 -1.80 15.22 -1.55
CA GLY A 151 -1.94 16.02 -2.77
C GLY A 151 -2.31 15.23 -4.03
N GLY A 152 -2.17 13.91 -4.01
CA GLY A 152 -2.56 13.02 -5.11
C GLY A 152 -4.07 12.95 -5.36
N TYR A 153 -4.88 13.38 -4.37
CA TYR A 153 -6.35 13.35 -4.40
C TYR A 153 -7.01 14.70 -4.71
N ARG A 154 -6.27 15.66 -5.27
CA ARG A 154 -6.81 16.98 -5.59
C ARG A 154 -8.02 16.89 -6.52
N GLY A 155 -9.05 17.70 -6.22
CA GLY A 155 -10.29 17.72 -7.00
C GLY A 155 -11.31 16.64 -6.65
N THR A 156 -11.03 15.76 -5.68
CA THR A 156 -11.96 14.70 -5.23
C THR A 156 -12.91 15.13 -4.13
N GLY A 157 -12.76 16.34 -3.58
CA GLY A 157 -13.54 16.85 -2.44
C GLY A 157 -13.01 16.41 -1.08
N LEU A 158 -11.86 15.72 -1.02
CA LEU A 158 -11.22 15.33 0.22
C LEU A 158 -10.46 16.49 0.86
N VAL A 159 -10.26 16.43 2.18
CA VAL A 159 -9.46 17.41 2.92
C VAL A 159 -7.98 17.16 2.65
N ILE A 160 -7.29 18.14 2.06
CA ILE A 160 -5.85 18.09 1.79
C ILE A 160 -5.17 19.05 2.78
N PRO A 161 -4.49 18.55 3.84
CA PRO A 161 -3.93 19.39 4.91
C PRO A 161 -2.89 20.39 4.42
N TYR A 162 -2.16 20.01 3.37
CA TYR A 162 -1.10 20.84 2.78
C TYR A 162 -1.34 20.95 1.27
N PRO A 163 -2.06 21.99 0.80
CA PRO A 163 -2.08 22.27 -0.62
C PRO A 163 -0.63 22.50 -1.05
N ALA A 164 -0.16 21.77 -2.08
CA ALA A 164 1.19 21.96 -2.56
C ALA A 164 1.37 23.44 -2.87
N THR A 165 2.38 24.07 -2.30
CA THR A 165 2.85 25.38 -2.71
C THR A 165 2.97 25.35 -4.23
N PRO A 166 2.38 26.31 -4.98
CA PRO A 166 2.55 26.37 -6.42
C PRO A 166 4.05 26.31 -6.70
N ALA A 167 4.47 25.40 -7.59
CA ALA A 167 5.86 25.29 -7.98
C ALA A 167 6.34 26.70 -8.32
N ARG A 168 7.40 27.18 -7.67
CA ARG A 168 8.05 28.43 -8.06
C ARG A 168 8.27 28.32 -9.56
N PRO A 169 7.84 29.32 -10.37
CA PRO A 169 8.20 29.34 -11.77
C PRO A 169 9.71 29.21 -11.82
N ASN A 170 10.17 28.23 -12.57
CA ASN A 170 11.59 27.93 -12.74
C ASN A 170 12.24 29.22 -13.20
N SER A 171 12.87 29.96 -12.29
CA SER A 171 13.69 31.10 -12.64
C SER A 171 14.79 30.51 -13.49
N GLN A 172 14.67 30.71 -14.78
CA GLN A 172 15.74 30.40 -15.72
C GLN A 172 16.99 31.11 -15.21
N LEU A 173 17.82 30.39 -14.48
CA LEU A 173 19.20 30.80 -14.29
C LEU A 173 19.79 30.87 -15.69
N GLY A 174 19.87 32.12 -16.20
CA GLY A 174 20.48 32.43 -17.46
C GLY A 174 21.85 31.74 -17.51
N LYS A 175 22.01 30.84 -18.44
CA LYS A 175 23.32 30.39 -18.88
C LYS A 175 24.04 31.67 -19.43
N LYS A 176 24.82 32.30 -18.58
CA LYS A 176 25.83 33.23 -19.04
C LYS A 176 26.86 32.39 -19.77
N ASN A 177 26.76 32.43 -21.10
CA ASN A 177 27.84 32.00 -21.98
C ASN A 177 29.05 32.91 -21.69
N THR A 178 29.92 32.43 -20.85
CA THR A 178 31.26 33.00 -20.73
C THR A 178 32.08 32.41 -21.88
N THR A 179 32.08 33.14 -22.99
CA THR A 179 33.02 32.91 -24.09
C THR A 179 34.39 33.29 -23.58
N ALA A 180 35.23 32.32 -23.30
CA ALA A 180 36.65 32.54 -23.01
C ALA A 180 37.34 33.06 -24.27
N PRO A 181 38.21 34.06 -24.19
CA PRO A 181 38.93 34.55 -25.35
C PRO A 181 40.01 33.52 -25.76
N THR A 182 39.93 33.12 -27.01
CA THR A 182 40.92 32.26 -27.67
C THR A 182 42.29 32.96 -27.68
N ALA A 183 43.27 32.41 -26.98
CA ALA A 183 44.65 32.88 -27.05
C ALA A 183 45.19 32.58 -28.44
N ARG A 184 45.59 33.60 -29.15
CA ARG A 184 46.36 33.55 -30.41
C ARG A 184 47.69 32.90 -30.13
N SER A 185 47.97 31.73 -30.70
CA SER A 185 49.29 31.18 -30.81
C SER A 185 50.15 31.94 -31.84
N ALA A 186 51.26 32.45 -31.40
CA ALA A 186 52.28 33.09 -32.25
C ALA A 186 52.98 32.07 -33.16
N PRO A 187 53.41 32.46 -34.36
CA PRO A 187 54.08 31.54 -35.28
C PRO A 187 55.52 31.25 -34.83
N ALA A 188 55.88 29.99 -34.87
CA ALA A 188 57.28 29.55 -34.65
C ALA A 188 58.16 29.96 -35.78
N SER A 189 59.24 30.65 -35.47
CA SER A 189 60.33 31.01 -36.39
C SER A 189 61.18 29.75 -36.76
N SER A 190 61.32 29.54 -38.05
CA SER A 190 62.20 28.57 -38.63
C SER A 190 63.65 29.04 -38.50
N THR A 191 64.49 28.23 -37.91
CA THR A 191 65.96 28.35 -38.00
C THR A 191 66.52 27.31 -38.99
N PRO A 192 67.41 27.68 -39.91
CA PRO A 192 68.02 26.73 -40.83
C PRO A 192 69.22 26.04 -40.19
N SER A 193 69.43 24.73 -40.47
CA SER A 193 70.63 23.96 -40.18
C SER A 193 71.73 24.25 -41.20
N PRO A 194 72.99 24.30 -40.79
CA PRO A 194 74.12 24.18 -41.68
C PRO A 194 74.76 22.82 -41.55
N GLY A 195 75.33 22.29 -42.66
CA GLY A 195 76.27 21.22 -42.73
C GLY A 195 75.82 19.92 -43.32
#